data_6a9f608d38712f43ca86d80efbcf4611
#
_entry.id   6a9f608d38712f43ca86d80efbcf4611
#
_cell.length_a   1.000
_cell.length_b   1.000
_cell.length_c   1.000
_cell.angle_alpha   90.00
_cell.angle_beta   90.00
_cell.angle_gamma   90.00
#
_symmetry.space_group_name_H-M   'P 1'
#
loop_
_entity.id
_entity.type
_entity.pdbx_description
1 polymer ?
#
loop_
_entity_poly.entity_id
_entity_poly.type
_entity_poly.pdbx_seq_one_letter_code
_entity_poly.pdbx_strand_id
1 'polypeptide(L)'
;MILRIGSRGKEVKELQEFLEIGADGIFGKDTATAVKAWQRANSLDDDGIVGPATWDAMGIATTDNSEKTYTTENGLIVNRHFLPPGEYKSGPTNKEYVFLHHTAGWHNPFKTIDNWGRDSRGAVATEFVLGGPSIKGNDGKYDGVMVQAFPEGGYGWHLGKNGSQHMHTHSVGVEVNNFGYIIDGKTYAGTTAHESQIVKLAKPFRGHSLWHRYSDAQIDAMRLWILWIAERDSIDVRAGLPALIKEKGVDAFEWNEDAYYGRVKGLWTHTNTRKGKTDMFPQQELMDMLVSL
;
A
#
# COMPACT_ATOMS: atom_id res chain seq x y z
N MET A 1 -1.50 -4.26 16.54
CA MET A 1 -1.59 -2.80 16.86
C MET A 1 -0.40 -2.41 17.74
N ILE A 2 0.17 -1.20 17.55
CA ILE A 2 1.28 -0.69 18.37
C ILE A 2 0.86 0.62 19.02
N LEU A 3 0.96 0.72 20.36
CA LEU A 3 0.74 1.96 21.11
C LEU A 3 2.05 2.43 21.76
N ARG A 4 2.27 3.74 21.76
CA ARG A 4 3.45 4.40 22.31
C ARG A 4 3.15 5.86 22.60
N ILE A 5 4.10 6.59 23.20
CA ILE A 5 3.97 8.03 23.44
C ILE A 5 3.48 8.75 22.17
N GLY A 6 2.38 9.48 22.31
CA GLY A 6 1.69 10.20 21.24
C GLY A 6 0.50 9.46 20.63
N SER A 7 0.33 8.16 20.87
CA SER A 7 -0.88 7.42 20.47
C SER A 7 -2.11 7.97 21.21
N ARG A 8 -3.28 7.92 20.55
CA ARG A 8 -4.54 8.41 21.10
C ARG A 8 -5.69 7.51 20.65
N GLY A 9 -6.77 7.48 21.41
CA GLY A 9 -8.00 6.79 20.99
C GLY A 9 -8.48 5.77 22.01
N LYS A 10 -9.45 4.96 21.56
CA LYS A 10 -10.14 3.97 22.39
C LYS A 10 -9.17 2.91 22.93
N GLU A 11 -8.26 2.45 22.13
CA GLU A 11 -7.29 1.41 22.46
C GLU A 11 -6.28 1.88 23.53
N VAL A 12 -5.92 3.17 23.50
CA VAL A 12 -5.11 3.76 24.57
C VAL A 12 -5.90 3.79 25.86
N LYS A 13 -7.18 4.13 25.79
CA LYS A 13 -8.06 4.15 26.96
C LYS A 13 -8.23 2.74 27.56
N GLU A 14 -8.46 1.72 26.72
CA GLU A 14 -8.54 0.31 27.13
C GLU A 14 -7.24 -0.17 27.79
N LEU A 15 -6.09 0.20 27.23
CA LEU A 15 -4.78 -0.07 27.83
C LEU A 15 -4.64 0.60 29.21
N GLN A 16 -5.02 1.88 29.31
CA GLN A 16 -4.96 2.64 30.56
C GLN A 16 -5.89 2.05 31.64
N GLU A 17 -7.08 1.62 31.26
CA GLU A 17 -8.02 0.91 32.12
C GLU A 17 -7.43 -0.43 32.60
N PHE A 18 -6.79 -1.19 31.71
CA PHE A 18 -6.10 -2.43 32.07
C PHE A 18 -4.93 -2.20 33.05
N LEU A 19 -4.18 -1.12 32.85
CA LEU A 19 -3.07 -0.74 33.72
C LEU A 19 -3.51 -0.03 35.00
N GLU A 20 -4.82 0.11 35.21
CA GLU A 20 -5.43 0.80 36.37
C GLU A 20 -4.91 2.23 36.59
N ILE A 21 -4.66 2.96 35.48
CA ILE A 21 -4.24 4.37 35.51
C ILE A 21 -5.34 5.29 34.95
N GLY A 22 -5.13 6.60 35.04
CA GLY A 22 -6.08 7.57 34.46
C GLY A 22 -6.30 7.34 32.97
N ALA A 23 -7.53 6.96 32.58
CA ALA A 23 -7.89 6.55 31.23
C ALA A 23 -8.41 7.73 30.39
N ASP A 24 -7.51 8.63 30.02
CA ASP A 24 -7.80 9.82 29.19
C ASP A 24 -7.73 9.56 27.68
N GLY A 25 -7.31 8.36 27.28
CA GLY A 25 -7.11 7.99 25.88
C GLY A 25 -5.91 8.67 25.21
N ILE A 26 -4.97 9.20 25.99
CA ILE A 26 -3.74 9.81 25.49
C ILE A 26 -2.54 9.04 26.06
N PHE A 27 -1.75 8.44 25.20
CA PHE A 27 -0.52 7.76 25.61
C PHE A 27 0.57 8.79 25.92
N GLY A 28 0.56 9.29 27.14
CA GLY A 28 1.54 10.23 27.68
C GLY A 28 2.73 9.55 28.35
N LYS A 29 3.53 10.34 29.06
CA LYS A 29 4.68 9.84 29.84
C LYS A 29 4.25 8.90 30.97
N ASP A 30 3.13 9.18 31.61
CA ASP A 30 2.61 8.36 32.71
C ASP A 30 2.18 6.99 32.21
N THR A 31 1.48 6.95 31.05
CA THR A 31 1.11 5.70 30.39
C THR A 31 2.36 4.90 29.99
N ALA A 32 3.38 5.55 29.42
CA ALA A 32 4.63 4.89 29.06
C ALA A 32 5.35 4.32 30.28
N THR A 33 5.34 5.04 31.41
CA THR A 33 5.95 4.58 32.67
C THR A 33 5.22 3.36 33.22
N ALA A 34 3.89 3.37 33.20
CA ALA A 34 3.08 2.23 33.62
C ALA A 34 3.31 1.00 32.72
N VAL A 35 3.37 1.19 31.40
CA VAL A 35 3.69 0.12 30.44
C VAL A 35 5.06 -0.49 30.72
N LYS A 36 6.11 0.31 30.91
CA LYS A 36 7.45 -0.20 31.27
C LYS A 36 7.46 -1.00 32.55
N ALA A 37 6.77 -0.51 33.57
CA ALA A 37 6.67 -1.21 34.84
C ALA A 37 5.97 -2.57 34.68
N TRP A 38 4.89 -2.61 33.92
CA TRP A 38 4.15 -3.82 33.63
C TRP A 38 4.96 -4.81 32.77
N GLN A 39 5.62 -4.34 31.70
CA GLN A 39 6.51 -5.16 30.87
C GLN A 39 7.62 -5.82 31.70
N ARG A 40 8.28 -5.07 32.57
CA ARG A 40 9.32 -5.58 33.47
C ARG A 40 8.77 -6.65 34.42
N ALA A 41 7.59 -6.43 34.99
CA ALA A 41 6.94 -7.39 35.87
C ALA A 41 6.56 -8.71 35.16
N ASN A 42 6.36 -8.68 33.84
CA ASN A 42 6.00 -9.83 33.02
C ASN A 42 7.15 -10.35 32.16
N SER A 43 8.41 -10.01 32.50
CA SER A 43 9.63 -10.49 31.82
C SER A 43 9.68 -10.17 30.31
N LEU A 44 9.11 -9.04 29.92
CA LEU A 44 9.20 -8.48 28.57
C LEU A 44 10.25 -7.37 28.51
N ASP A 45 10.69 -7.02 27.30
CA ASP A 45 11.50 -5.82 27.06
C ASP A 45 10.73 -4.59 27.52
N ASP A 46 11.28 -3.82 28.47
CA ASP A 46 10.63 -2.66 29.08
C ASP A 46 10.86 -1.36 28.28
N ASP A 47 10.60 -1.44 26.98
CA ASP A 47 10.77 -0.35 26.02
C ASP A 47 9.67 0.74 26.12
N GLY A 48 8.55 0.41 26.76
CA GLY A 48 7.39 1.29 26.90
C GLY A 48 6.53 1.36 25.65
N ILE A 49 6.67 0.38 24.75
CA ILE A 49 5.89 0.24 23.54
C ILE A 49 4.97 -0.98 23.68
N VAL A 50 3.68 -0.78 23.52
CA VAL A 50 2.72 -1.88 23.54
C VAL A 50 2.60 -2.45 22.14
N GLY A 51 3.42 -3.46 21.86
CA GLY A 51 3.42 -4.24 20.62
C GLY A 51 2.72 -5.59 20.77
N PRO A 52 2.77 -6.47 19.73
CA PRO A 52 2.11 -7.79 19.76
C PRO A 52 2.45 -8.60 21.00
N ALA A 53 3.73 -8.71 21.35
CA ALA A 53 4.18 -9.48 22.53
C ALA A 53 3.60 -8.92 23.85
N THR A 54 3.48 -7.59 23.96
CA THR A 54 2.89 -6.95 25.14
C THR A 54 1.38 -7.20 25.20
N TRP A 55 0.67 -7.05 24.08
CA TRP A 55 -0.76 -7.35 24.00
C TRP A 55 -1.08 -8.80 24.32
N ASP A 56 -0.32 -9.74 23.76
CA ASP A 56 -0.49 -11.16 23.99
C ASP A 56 -0.31 -11.49 25.48
N ALA A 57 0.72 -10.93 26.11
CA ALA A 57 0.97 -11.12 27.54
C ALA A 57 -0.09 -10.48 28.44
N MET A 58 -0.71 -9.38 28.02
CA MET A 58 -1.85 -8.75 28.70
C MET A 58 -3.15 -9.56 28.58
N GLY A 59 -3.21 -10.54 27.68
CA GLY A 59 -4.42 -11.29 27.37
C GLY A 59 -5.54 -10.42 26.78
N ILE A 60 -5.20 -9.22 26.34
CA ILE A 60 -6.12 -8.32 25.67
C ILE A 60 -6.14 -8.73 24.18
N ALA A 61 -7.24 -9.33 23.75
CA ALA A 61 -7.47 -9.56 22.32
C ALA A 61 -7.55 -8.19 21.65
N THR A 62 -6.45 -7.79 21.00
CA THR A 62 -6.49 -6.62 20.13
C THR A 62 -7.40 -6.97 18.96
N THR A 63 -8.50 -6.28 18.81
CA THR A 63 -9.53 -6.52 17.80
C THR A 63 -9.02 -6.42 16.37
N ASP A 64 -7.71 -6.28 16.15
CA ASP A 64 -7.20 -5.95 14.83
C ASP A 64 -6.03 -6.82 14.30
N ASN A 65 -5.49 -7.78 15.02
CA ASN A 65 -4.36 -8.59 14.51
C ASN A 65 -4.56 -10.12 14.56
N SER A 66 -5.70 -10.64 15.01
CA SER A 66 -5.93 -12.09 15.05
C SER A 66 -6.42 -12.66 13.71
N GLU A 67 -7.03 -11.86 12.86
CA GLU A 67 -7.48 -12.32 11.54
C GLU A 67 -6.40 -12.04 10.49
N LYS A 68 -5.81 -13.11 9.96
CA LYS A 68 -4.87 -13.03 8.83
C LYS A 68 -5.53 -12.49 7.55
N THR A 69 -6.85 -12.42 7.51
CA THR A 69 -7.64 -12.06 6.34
C THR A 69 -8.93 -11.39 6.79
N TYR A 70 -9.34 -10.33 6.10
CA TYR A 70 -10.64 -9.70 6.29
C TYR A 70 -11.30 -9.41 4.94
N THR A 71 -12.61 -9.22 4.95
CA THR A 71 -13.39 -8.83 3.77
C THR A 71 -13.90 -7.41 3.97
N THR A 72 -13.67 -6.56 2.98
CA THR A 72 -14.17 -5.19 2.96
C THR A 72 -15.68 -5.15 2.68
N GLU A 73 -16.34 -4.01 2.91
CA GLU A 73 -17.77 -3.83 2.71
C GLU A 73 -18.21 -4.11 1.25
N ASN A 74 -17.32 -3.85 0.29
CA ASN A 74 -17.59 -4.11 -1.14
C ASN A 74 -17.11 -5.50 -1.61
N GLY A 75 -16.74 -6.39 -0.67
CA GLY A 75 -16.43 -7.79 -0.94
C GLY A 75 -14.98 -8.10 -1.32
N LEU A 76 -14.05 -7.14 -1.28
CA LEU A 76 -12.63 -7.41 -1.50
C LEU A 76 -12.06 -8.20 -0.32
N ILE A 77 -11.39 -9.32 -0.61
CA ILE A 77 -10.67 -10.11 0.40
C ILE A 77 -9.23 -9.55 0.51
N VAL A 78 -8.85 -9.13 1.70
CA VAL A 78 -7.51 -8.59 2.00
C VAL A 78 -6.80 -9.49 2.99
N ASN A 79 -5.62 -9.97 2.63
CA ASN A 79 -4.73 -10.69 3.53
C ASN A 79 -3.85 -9.71 4.29
N ARG A 80 -3.55 -9.99 5.55
CA ARG A 80 -2.58 -9.23 6.35
C ARG A 80 -1.24 -9.95 6.38
N HIS A 81 -0.19 -9.25 5.97
CA HIS A 81 1.19 -9.71 6.06
C HIS A 81 2.10 -8.52 6.37
N PHE A 82 2.13 -8.14 7.63
CA PHE A 82 2.74 -6.88 8.03
C PHE A 82 4.26 -6.93 8.02
N LEU A 83 4.84 -5.83 7.56
CA LEU A 83 6.26 -5.53 7.65
C LEU A 83 6.71 -5.46 9.12
N PRO A 84 7.98 -5.81 9.40
CA PRO A 84 8.56 -5.61 10.72
C PRO A 84 8.50 -4.13 11.17
N PRO A 85 8.48 -3.89 12.49
CA PRO A 85 8.62 -2.54 13.02
C PRO A 85 9.88 -1.85 12.48
N GLY A 86 9.72 -0.59 12.04
CA GLY A 86 10.81 0.20 11.43
C GLY A 86 10.77 0.25 9.90
N GLU A 87 10.18 -0.74 9.25
CA GLU A 87 10.02 -0.81 7.78
C GLU A 87 8.79 -0.04 7.26
N TYR A 88 8.04 0.57 8.15
CA TYR A 88 7.02 1.58 7.88
C TYR A 88 6.98 2.58 9.01
N LYS A 89 6.34 3.72 8.79
CA LYS A 89 6.12 4.76 9.81
C LYS A 89 4.71 4.65 10.32
N SER A 90 4.53 4.66 11.63
CA SER A 90 3.22 4.63 12.29
C SER A 90 2.82 6.01 12.80
N GLY A 91 1.53 6.22 12.88
CA GLY A 91 0.90 7.43 13.40
C GLY A 91 -0.37 7.73 12.60
N PRO A 92 -1.38 8.33 13.22
CA PRO A 92 -2.58 8.71 12.51
C PRO A 92 -2.24 9.74 11.44
N THR A 93 -2.65 9.48 10.21
CA THR A 93 -2.56 10.42 9.10
C THR A 93 -3.90 10.45 8.38
N ASN A 94 -4.38 11.64 7.99
CA ASN A 94 -5.53 11.77 7.11
C ASN A 94 -5.04 11.55 5.68
N LYS A 95 -5.61 10.57 4.98
CA LYS A 95 -5.24 10.30 3.59
C LYS A 95 -5.98 11.24 2.66
N GLU A 96 -5.29 11.73 1.65
CA GLU A 96 -5.78 12.69 0.66
C GLU A 96 -5.51 12.24 -0.77
N TYR A 97 -4.59 11.29 -0.94
CA TYR A 97 -4.13 10.80 -2.23
C TYR A 97 -4.12 9.27 -2.28
N VAL A 98 -4.48 8.74 -3.43
CA VAL A 98 -4.30 7.34 -3.78
C VAL A 98 -3.24 7.23 -4.86
N PHE A 99 -2.26 6.34 -4.69
CA PHE A 99 -1.22 6.11 -5.71
C PHE A 99 -1.18 4.66 -6.16
N LEU A 100 -1.22 4.48 -7.48
CA LEU A 100 -1.00 3.20 -8.11
C LEU A 100 0.45 3.08 -8.57
N HIS A 101 1.07 1.95 -8.24
CA HIS A 101 2.43 1.58 -8.63
C HIS A 101 2.44 0.17 -9.21
N HIS A 102 3.54 -0.21 -9.90
CA HIS A 102 3.86 -1.62 -10.11
C HIS A 102 5.29 -1.93 -9.70
N THR A 103 5.48 -3.15 -9.19
CA THR A 103 6.72 -3.55 -8.50
C THR A 103 7.95 -3.68 -9.40
N ALA A 104 7.79 -3.79 -10.72
CA ALA A 104 8.80 -4.31 -11.62
C ALA A 104 9.34 -5.69 -11.13
N GLY A 105 8.45 -6.59 -10.68
CA GLY A 105 8.82 -7.81 -9.96
C GLY A 105 7.87 -8.98 -10.16
N TRP A 106 8.14 -10.05 -9.38
CA TRP A 106 7.42 -11.31 -9.45
C TRP A 106 6.00 -11.22 -8.87
N HIS A 107 5.16 -12.17 -9.25
CA HIS A 107 3.72 -12.23 -9.04
C HIS A 107 3.25 -12.49 -7.59
N ASN A 108 4.13 -12.89 -6.68
CA ASN A 108 3.77 -13.22 -5.30
C ASN A 108 3.84 -11.99 -4.37
N PRO A 109 2.70 -11.46 -3.88
CA PRO A 109 2.66 -10.24 -3.08
C PRO A 109 3.30 -10.41 -1.69
N PHE A 110 3.21 -11.59 -1.09
CA PHE A 110 3.84 -11.88 0.20
C PHE A 110 5.36 -11.78 0.12
N LYS A 111 5.96 -12.34 -0.97
CA LYS A 111 7.41 -12.22 -1.19
C LYS A 111 7.86 -10.80 -1.48
N THR A 112 7.02 -9.98 -2.09
CA THR A 112 7.31 -8.55 -2.29
C THR A 112 7.45 -7.87 -0.93
N ILE A 113 6.51 -8.08 -0.01
CA ILE A 113 6.55 -7.55 1.35
C ILE A 113 7.75 -8.11 2.14
N ASP A 114 8.00 -9.43 2.08
CA ASP A 114 9.17 -10.05 2.71
C ASP A 114 10.49 -9.44 2.23
N ASN A 115 10.59 -9.07 0.94
CA ASN A 115 11.78 -8.46 0.38
C ASN A 115 11.95 -7.02 0.90
N TRP A 116 10.87 -6.24 1.05
CA TRP A 116 10.93 -4.91 1.66
C TRP A 116 11.39 -4.97 3.11
N GLY A 117 10.90 -5.95 3.88
CA GLY A 117 11.32 -6.15 5.27
C GLY A 117 12.76 -6.64 5.47
N ARG A 118 13.49 -6.92 4.39
CA ARG A 118 14.89 -7.39 4.43
C ARG A 118 15.87 -6.46 3.73
N ASP A 119 15.37 -5.53 2.94
CA ASP A 119 16.25 -4.62 2.21
C ASP A 119 16.76 -3.48 3.13
N SER A 120 17.83 -2.83 2.71
CA SER A 120 18.48 -1.78 3.50
C SER A 120 17.96 -0.37 3.23
N ARG A 121 16.84 -0.23 2.49
CA ARG A 121 16.31 1.07 2.10
C ARG A 121 15.48 1.74 3.20
N GLY A 122 15.15 0.98 4.26
CA GLY A 122 14.24 1.40 5.32
C GLY A 122 12.79 1.42 4.83
N ALA A 123 11.95 2.22 5.43
CA ALA A 123 10.50 2.26 5.24
C ALA A 123 10.04 2.62 3.80
N VAL A 124 10.57 1.92 2.77
CA VAL A 124 10.18 2.09 1.36
C VAL A 124 9.15 1.03 1.00
N ALA A 125 7.88 1.34 1.20
CA ALA A 125 6.76 0.43 1.00
C ALA A 125 5.46 1.18 0.69
N THR A 126 4.49 0.51 0.08
CA THR A 126 3.08 0.91 0.02
C THR A 126 2.27 0.15 1.07
N GLU A 127 1.10 0.68 1.45
CA GLU A 127 0.20 -0.02 2.40
C GLU A 127 -0.30 -1.34 1.85
N PHE A 128 -0.49 -1.44 0.53
CA PHE A 128 -1.02 -2.63 -0.12
C PHE A 128 -0.11 -3.15 -1.24
N VAL A 129 -0.16 -4.47 -1.45
CA VAL A 129 0.45 -5.16 -2.59
C VAL A 129 -0.59 -6.05 -3.23
N LEU A 130 -0.72 -5.96 -4.55
CA LEU A 130 -1.63 -6.77 -5.35
C LEU A 130 -0.86 -7.80 -6.16
N GLY A 131 -1.11 -9.07 -5.88
CA GLY A 131 -0.54 -10.18 -6.62
C GLY A 131 -1.05 -10.25 -8.06
N GLY A 132 -0.34 -10.97 -8.90
CA GLY A 132 -0.69 -11.18 -10.30
C GLY A 132 -0.45 -12.61 -10.77
N PRO A 133 -0.67 -12.89 -12.04
CA PRO A 133 -0.27 -14.15 -12.66
C PRO A 133 1.24 -14.17 -12.87
N SER A 134 1.82 -15.36 -12.96
CA SER A 134 3.21 -15.51 -13.33
C SER A 134 3.45 -14.99 -14.75
N ILE A 135 4.53 -14.23 -14.95
CA ILE A 135 4.99 -13.79 -16.29
C ILE A 135 5.22 -14.96 -17.25
N LYS A 136 5.44 -16.16 -16.74
CA LYS A 136 5.61 -17.39 -17.51
C LYS A 136 4.27 -18.01 -17.94
N GLY A 137 3.11 -17.47 -17.48
CA GLY A 137 1.79 -17.98 -17.79
C GLY A 137 1.44 -19.34 -17.16
N ASN A 138 2.22 -19.80 -16.20
CA ASN A 138 2.12 -21.16 -15.64
C ASN A 138 1.67 -21.20 -14.17
N ASP A 139 1.40 -20.06 -13.55
CA ASP A 139 0.95 -19.96 -12.16
C ASP A 139 0.05 -18.71 -12.00
N GLY A 140 -1.20 -18.94 -11.63
CA GLY A 140 -2.19 -17.90 -11.32
C GLY A 140 -2.56 -17.82 -9.83
N LYS A 141 -1.82 -18.52 -8.96
CA LYS A 141 -2.14 -18.65 -7.52
C LYS A 141 -2.35 -17.30 -6.83
N TYR A 142 -1.62 -16.29 -7.24
CA TYR A 142 -1.65 -14.98 -6.61
C TYR A 142 -2.38 -13.91 -7.43
N ASP A 143 -3.01 -14.30 -8.52
CA ASP A 143 -3.72 -13.38 -9.39
C ASP A 143 -4.92 -12.76 -8.69
N GLY A 144 -4.93 -11.43 -8.57
CA GLY A 144 -5.95 -10.67 -7.84
C GLY A 144 -5.86 -10.74 -6.30
N VAL A 145 -4.83 -11.38 -5.73
CA VAL A 145 -4.66 -11.48 -4.27
C VAL A 145 -4.16 -10.17 -3.68
N MET A 146 -5.01 -9.50 -2.89
CA MET A 146 -4.66 -8.27 -2.17
C MET A 146 -4.04 -8.60 -0.81
N VAL A 147 -2.93 -7.91 -0.49
CA VAL A 147 -2.21 -8.06 0.79
C VAL A 147 -1.91 -6.69 1.38
N GLN A 148 -2.26 -6.49 2.64
CA GLN A 148 -1.92 -5.29 3.41
C GLN A 148 -0.57 -5.49 4.10
N ALA A 149 0.38 -4.55 3.87
CA ALA A 149 1.76 -4.61 4.33
C ALA A 149 2.01 -3.90 5.66
N PHE A 150 1.14 -3.00 6.09
CA PHE A 150 1.18 -2.33 7.40
C PHE A 150 -0.21 -1.81 7.78
N PRO A 151 -0.45 -1.51 9.08
CA PRO A 151 -1.75 -1.07 9.55
C PRO A 151 -2.20 0.26 8.94
N GLU A 152 -3.50 0.45 8.87
CA GLU A 152 -4.15 1.70 8.49
C GLU A 152 -3.57 2.90 9.26
N GLY A 153 -3.51 4.06 8.60
CA GLY A 153 -2.90 5.28 9.15
C GLY A 153 -1.37 5.29 9.07
N GLY A 154 -0.72 4.15 8.86
CA GLY A 154 0.70 4.08 8.57
C GLY A 154 1.08 4.69 7.21
N TYR A 155 2.38 4.85 6.98
CA TYR A 155 2.91 5.27 5.68
C TYR A 155 4.33 4.74 5.43
N GLY A 156 4.67 4.59 4.15
CA GLY A 156 6.01 4.32 3.67
C GLY A 156 6.46 5.36 2.66
N TRP A 157 7.75 5.35 2.31
CA TRP A 157 8.34 6.28 1.34
C TRP A 157 8.17 5.78 -0.10
N HIS A 158 6.92 5.68 -0.60
CA HIS A 158 6.63 5.08 -1.91
C HIS A 158 6.74 6.04 -3.10
N LEU A 159 6.79 7.38 -2.89
CA LEU A 159 6.91 8.36 -3.96
C LEU A 159 8.38 8.75 -4.27
N GLY A 160 9.32 8.21 -3.49
CA GLY A 160 10.74 8.50 -3.62
C GLY A 160 11.08 9.95 -3.25
N LYS A 161 12.24 10.44 -3.70
CA LYS A 161 12.76 11.78 -3.33
C LYS A 161 11.92 12.95 -3.84
N ASN A 162 11.03 12.73 -4.81
CA ASN A 162 10.22 13.79 -5.41
C ASN A 162 8.87 13.98 -4.71
N GLY A 163 8.46 13.04 -3.84
CA GLY A 163 7.29 13.22 -3.00
C GLY A 163 7.58 14.20 -1.87
N SER A 164 6.66 15.14 -1.61
CA SER A 164 6.75 15.96 -0.41
C SER A 164 6.50 15.11 0.85
N GLN A 165 6.99 15.55 2.01
CA GLN A 165 6.68 14.91 3.29
C GLN A 165 5.16 14.75 3.48
N HIS A 166 4.39 15.79 3.13
CA HIS A 166 2.94 15.76 3.17
C HIS A 166 2.34 14.66 2.29
N MET A 167 2.77 14.57 1.03
CA MET A 167 2.25 13.56 0.11
C MET A 167 2.54 12.13 0.60
N HIS A 168 3.74 11.86 1.14
CA HIS A 168 4.05 10.54 1.71
C HIS A 168 3.19 10.18 2.90
N THR A 169 2.96 11.13 3.82
CA THR A 169 2.17 10.88 5.02
C THR A 169 0.67 10.80 4.74
N HIS A 170 0.20 11.56 3.74
CA HIS A 170 -1.23 11.69 3.41
C HIS A 170 -1.64 10.89 2.16
N SER A 171 -0.85 9.90 1.75
CA SER A 171 -1.23 8.99 0.67
C SER A 171 -1.37 7.55 1.14
N VAL A 172 -2.20 6.83 0.42
CA VAL A 172 -2.27 5.38 0.44
C VAL A 172 -1.85 4.85 -0.93
N GLY A 173 -1.05 3.80 -0.95
CA GLY A 173 -0.54 3.24 -2.20
C GLY A 173 -0.77 1.74 -2.31
N VAL A 174 -0.87 1.26 -3.55
CA VAL A 174 -0.81 -0.16 -3.89
C VAL A 174 0.29 -0.41 -4.90
N GLU A 175 1.11 -1.42 -4.63
CA GLU A 175 2.08 -1.98 -5.58
C GLU A 175 1.49 -3.20 -6.28
N VAL A 176 1.24 -3.08 -7.57
CA VAL A 176 0.76 -4.19 -8.40
C VAL A 176 1.95 -5.04 -8.85
N ASN A 177 1.94 -6.33 -8.56
CA ASN A 177 3.00 -7.23 -9.01
C ASN A 177 2.96 -7.38 -10.53
N ASN A 178 3.90 -6.74 -11.19
CA ASN A 178 4.01 -6.66 -12.64
C ASN A 178 5.45 -6.31 -13.02
N PHE A 179 5.97 -6.87 -14.12
CA PHE A 179 7.36 -6.62 -14.56
C PHE A 179 7.54 -5.33 -15.37
N GLY A 180 6.44 -4.68 -15.75
CA GLY A 180 6.51 -3.50 -16.61
C GLY A 180 6.78 -3.86 -18.09
N TYR A 181 7.63 -3.09 -18.75
CA TYR A 181 7.87 -3.27 -20.19
C TYR A 181 8.63 -4.56 -20.55
N ILE A 182 8.39 -5.04 -21.77
CA ILE A 182 8.98 -6.25 -22.34
C ILE A 182 9.81 -5.85 -23.56
N ILE A 183 11.07 -6.31 -23.60
CA ILE A 183 11.99 -6.13 -24.74
C ILE A 183 12.40 -7.51 -25.27
N ASP A 184 12.24 -7.74 -26.56
CA ASP A 184 12.57 -9.01 -27.22
C ASP A 184 11.97 -10.23 -26.50
N GLY A 185 10.71 -10.11 -26.06
CA GLY A 185 9.99 -11.14 -25.34
C GLY A 185 10.47 -11.40 -23.91
N LYS A 186 11.31 -10.54 -23.35
CA LYS A 186 11.89 -10.70 -22.00
C LYS A 186 11.63 -9.49 -21.13
N THR A 187 11.49 -9.77 -19.82
CA THR A 187 11.53 -8.75 -18.77
C THR A 187 12.94 -8.17 -18.62
N TYR A 188 13.07 -7.05 -17.92
CA TYR A 188 14.38 -6.47 -17.59
C TYR A 188 15.28 -7.44 -16.78
N ALA A 189 14.68 -8.41 -16.05
CA ALA A 189 15.40 -9.46 -15.32
C ALA A 189 15.78 -10.66 -16.20
N GLY A 190 15.63 -10.56 -17.53
CA GLY A 190 15.98 -11.61 -18.50
C GLY A 190 15.00 -12.78 -18.57
N THR A 191 13.89 -12.76 -17.81
CA THR A 191 12.88 -13.81 -17.84
C THR A 191 12.04 -13.69 -19.11
N THR A 192 11.89 -14.79 -19.86
CA THR A 192 11.00 -14.86 -21.03
C THR A 192 9.55 -14.75 -20.57
N ALA A 193 8.82 -13.82 -21.16
CA ALA A 193 7.40 -13.63 -20.95
C ALA A 193 6.61 -14.59 -21.83
N HIS A 194 5.58 -15.22 -21.30
CA HIS A 194 4.62 -15.99 -22.10
C HIS A 194 3.73 -15.03 -22.89
N GLU A 195 3.35 -15.38 -24.10
CA GLU A 195 2.56 -14.52 -24.98
C GLU A 195 1.25 -14.05 -24.36
N SER A 196 0.57 -14.92 -23.58
CA SER A 196 -0.67 -14.57 -22.87
C SER A 196 -0.49 -13.50 -21.79
N GLN A 197 0.75 -13.23 -21.40
CA GLN A 197 1.10 -12.23 -20.39
C GLN A 197 1.61 -10.92 -21.00
N ILE A 198 1.56 -10.80 -22.33
CA ILE A 198 2.03 -9.62 -23.04
C ILE A 198 0.85 -8.84 -23.62
N VAL A 199 0.83 -7.55 -23.38
CA VAL A 199 -0.05 -6.60 -24.07
C VAL A 199 0.77 -5.66 -24.93
N LYS A 200 0.25 -5.36 -26.15
CA LYS A 200 0.82 -4.35 -27.04
C LYS A 200 -0.03 -3.09 -26.95
N LEU A 201 0.56 -1.99 -26.54
CA LEU A 201 -0.11 -0.70 -26.51
C LEU A 201 -0.31 -0.15 -27.93
N ALA A 202 -1.44 0.50 -28.18
CA ALA A 202 -1.73 1.19 -29.44
C ALA A 202 -0.74 2.34 -29.71
N LYS A 203 -0.34 3.06 -28.67
CA LYS A 203 0.69 4.10 -28.68
C LYS A 203 1.81 3.69 -27.72
N PRO A 204 3.10 3.72 -28.12
CA PRO A 204 4.20 3.45 -27.20
C PRO A 204 4.15 4.38 -25.98
N PHE A 205 4.37 3.82 -24.80
CA PHE A 205 4.49 4.59 -23.57
C PHE A 205 5.91 4.50 -23.04
N ARG A 206 6.52 5.64 -22.72
CA ARG A 206 7.92 5.72 -22.27
C ARG A 206 8.90 4.96 -23.18
N GLY A 207 8.65 4.99 -24.50
CA GLY A 207 9.47 4.32 -25.51
C GLY A 207 9.24 2.82 -25.70
N HIS A 208 8.28 2.22 -24.98
CA HIS A 208 7.99 0.80 -25.03
C HIS A 208 6.56 0.52 -25.52
N SER A 209 6.43 -0.48 -26.43
CA SER A 209 5.13 -0.90 -26.96
C SER A 209 4.59 -2.18 -26.33
N LEU A 210 5.47 -3.06 -25.83
CA LEU A 210 5.10 -4.34 -25.24
C LEU A 210 5.28 -4.27 -23.71
N TRP A 211 4.26 -4.75 -22.99
CA TRP A 211 4.22 -4.69 -21.55
C TRP A 211 3.69 -6.01 -20.95
N HIS A 212 4.12 -6.33 -19.74
CA HIS A 212 3.48 -7.36 -18.94
C HIS A 212 2.08 -6.87 -18.58
N ARG A 213 1.04 -7.53 -19.16
CA ARG A 213 -0.35 -7.08 -18.99
C ARG A 213 -0.79 -7.12 -17.53
N TYR A 214 -1.60 -6.18 -17.10
CA TYR A 214 -2.42 -6.35 -15.92
C TYR A 214 -3.53 -7.33 -16.26
N SER A 215 -3.70 -8.38 -15.46
CA SER A 215 -4.77 -9.36 -15.65
C SER A 215 -6.14 -8.77 -15.31
N ASP A 216 -7.19 -9.42 -15.78
CA ASP A 216 -8.55 -9.00 -15.46
C ASP A 216 -8.79 -9.07 -13.93
N ALA A 217 -8.29 -10.12 -13.26
CA ALA A 217 -8.37 -10.27 -11.82
C ALA A 217 -7.63 -9.14 -11.05
N GLN A 218 -6.47 -8.68 -11.57
CA GLN A 218 -5.78 -7.52 -11.00
C GLN A 218 -6.59 -6.24 -11.18
N ILE A 219 -7.18 -6.02 -12.34
CA ILE A 219 -7.99 -4.83 -12.63
C ILE A 219 -9.25 -4.81 -11.77
N ASP A 220 -9.94 -5.94 -11.63
CA ASP A 220 -11.11 -6.07 -10.76
C ASP A 220 -10.77 -5.83 -9.28
N ALA A 221 -9.68 -6.43 -8.80
CA ALA A 221 -9.22 -6.23 -7.43
C ALA A 221 -8.79 -4.77 -7.17
N MET A 222 -8.09 -4.13 -8.13
CA MET A 222 -7.76 -2.70 -8.05
C MET A 222 -9.02 -1.82 -7.97
N ARG A 223 -10.03 -2.12 -8.80
CA ARG A 223 -11.30 -1.38 -8.77
C ARG A 223 -11.97 -1.45 -7.40
N LEU A 224 -12.12 -2.66 -6.86
CA LEU A 224 -12.70 -2.85 -5.52
C LEU A 224 -11.86 -2.14 -4.45
N TRP A 225 -10.54 -2.24 -4.53
CA TRP A 225 -9.64 -1.59 -3.58
C TRP A 225 -9.74 -0.05 -3.66
N ILE A 226 -9.72 0.53 -4.85
CA ILE A 226 -9.84 1.99 -5.05
C ILE A 226 -11.16 2.51 -4.45
N LEU A 227 -12.28 1.84 -4.74
CA LEU A 227 -13.60 2.24 -4.23
C LEU A 227 -13.69 2.12 -2.71
N TRP A 228 -13.12 1.05 -2.14
CA TRP A 228 -13.07 0.88 -0.69
C TRP A 228 -12.20 1.94 -0.01
N ILE A 229 -11.00 2.24 -0.55
CA ILE A 229 -10.13 3.31 -0.03
C ILE A 229 -10.80 4.69 -0.16
N ALA A 230 -11.51 4.94 -1.25
CA ALA A 230 -12.26 6.18 -1.43
C ALA A 230 -13.28 6.41 -0.30
N GLU A 231 -13.98 5.35 0.10
CA GLU A 231 -14.96 5.38 1.18
C GLU A 231 -14.26 5.47 2.55
N ARG A 232 -13.30 4.57 2.83
CA ARG A 232 -12.54 4.51 4.08
C ARG A 232 -11.90 5.85 4.46
N ASP A 233 -11.24 6.48 3.48
CA ASP A 233 -10.41 7.68 3.69
C ASP A 233 -11.10 8.98 3.20
N SER A 234 -12.34 8.89 2.70
CA SER A 234 -13.10 10.02 2.15
C SER A 234 -12.34 10.76 1.02
N ILE A 235 -11.74 10.02 0.09
CA ILE A 235 -10.97 10.56 -1.04
C ILE A 235 -11.82 10.55 -2.32
N ASP A 236 -11.91 11.67 -3.03
CA ASP A 236 -12.52 11.69 -4.37
C ASP A 236 -11.55 11.09 -5.40
N VAL A 237 -11.65 9.77 -5.60
CA VAL A 237 -10.81 9.03 -6.55
C VAL A 237 -11.15 9.28 -8.02
N ARG A 238 -12.24 10.03 -8.33
CA ARG A 238 -12.54 10.48 -9.69
C ARG A 238 -11.72 11.69 -10.10
N ALA A 239 -11.19 12.43 -9.12
CA ALA A 239 -10.24 13.53 -9.34
C ALA A 239 -8.85 12.96 -9.66
N GLY A 240 -8.04 13.77 -10.35
CA GLY A 240 -6.68 13.39 -10.75
C GLY A 240 -6.65 12.59 -12.05
N LEU A 241 -6.02 11.41 -12.04
CA LEU A 241 -5.80 10.61 -13.24
C LEU A 241 -7.10 10.23 -13.98
N PRO A 242 -8.20 9.77 -13.34
CA PRO A 242 -9.41 9.42 -14.07
C PRO A 242 -10.04 10.61 -14.85
N ALA A 243 -10.00 11.79 -14.28
CA ALA A 243 -10.43 12.99 -14.98
C ALA A 243 -9.53 13.31 -16.19
N LEU A 244 -8.21 13.18 -16.03
CA LEU A 244 -7.25 13.40 -17.11
C LEU A 244 -7.36 12.35 -18.23
N ILE A 245 -7.68 11.10 -17.93
CA ILE A 245 -7.87 10.07 -18.96
C ILE A 245 -9.04 10.44 -19.89
N LYS A 246 -10.14 10.99 -19.36
CA LYS A 246 -11.27 11.48 -20.16
C LYS A 246 -10.87 12.60 -21.12
N GLU A 247 -9.89 13.43 -20.74
CA GLU A 247 -9.42 14.55 -21.53
C GLU A 247 -8.28 14.17 -22.49
N LYS A 248 -7.29 13.37 -22.03
CA LYS A 248 -6.00 13.16 -22.69
C LYS A 248 -5.72 11.71 -23.11
N GLY A 249 -6.61 10.77 -22.76
CA GLY A 249 -6.38 9.35 -23.03
C GLY A 249 -5.07 8.85 -22.42
N VAL A 250 -4.25 8.16 -23.21
CA VAL A 250 -2.97 7.58 -22.77
C VAL A 250 -1.97 8.61 -22.25
N ASP A 251 -2.05 9.87 -22.72
CA ASP A 251 -1.15 10.95 -22.32
C ASP A 251 -1.41 11.42 -20.88
N ALA A 252 -2.55 11.03 -20.28
CA ALA A 252 -2.84 11.26 -18.86
C ALA A 252 -1.83 10.59 -17.91
N PHE A 253 -1.16 9.53 -18.34
CA PHE A 253 -0.14 8.82 -17.55
C PHE A 253 1.23 9.49 -17.58
N GLU A 254 1.42 10.56 -18.36
CA GLU A 254 2.64 11.33 -18.37
C GLU A 254 2.78 12.18 -17.09
N TRP A 255 3.99 12.70 -16.88
CA TRP A 255 4.24 13.60 -15.76
C TRP A 255 3.26 14.79 -15.74
N ASN A 256 2.73 15.04 -14.57
CA ASN A 256 1.73 16.07 -14.34
C ASN A 256 2.17 16.99 -13.19
N GLU A 257 2.14 18.28 -13.40
CA GLU A 257 2.60 19.26 -12.43
C GLU A 257 1.74 19.29 -11.16
N ASP A 258 0.41 19.13 -11.29
CA ASP A 258 -0.50 19.13 -10.15
C ASP A 258 -0.33 17.89 -9.27
N ALA A 259 -0.07 16.74 -9.92
CA ALA A 259 0.30 15.52 -9.20
C ALA A 259 1.65 15.64 -8.49
N TYR A 260 2.64 16.24 -9.17
CA TYR A 260 4.00 16.40 -8.62
C TYR A 260 4.04 17.30 -7.38
N TYR A 261 3.30 18.40 -7.40
CA TYR A 261 3.22 19.33 -6.28
C TYR A 261 2.09 19.01 -5.27
N GLY A 262 1.29 17.97 -5.52
CA GLY A 262 0.15 17.64 -4.68
C GLY A 262 -0.96 18.70 -4.66
N ARG A 263 -1.14 19.44 -5.75
CA ARG A 263 -2.16 20.51 -5.84
C ARG A 263 -3.57 19.96 -5.98
N VAL A 264 -3.70 18.82 -6.66
CA VAL A 264 -4.98 18.12 -6.85
C VAL A 264 -4.93 16.81 -6.06
N LYS A 265 -5.82 16.70 -5.07
CA LYS A 265 -6.05 15.48 -4.30
C LYS A 265 -6.77 14.45 -5.17
N GLY A 266 -6.72 13.17 -4.78
CA GLY A 266 -7.40 12.10 -5.52
C GLY A 266 -6.46 11.00 -5.98
N LEU A 267 -6.75 10.38 -7.13
CA LEU A 267 -6.03 9.20 -7.63
C LEU A 267 -4.98 9.57 -8.67
N TRP A 268 -3.78 9.03 -8.48
CA TRP A 268 -2.62 9.25 -9.33
C TRP A 268 -1.79 7.97 -9.52
N THR A 269 -0.82 8.01 -10.44
CA THR A 269 0.22 7.00 -10.58
C THR A 269 1.61 7.57 -10.26
N HIS A 270 2.58 6.71 -10.05
CA HIS A 270 3.95 7.14 -9.86
C HIS A 270 4.51 7.89 -11.08
N THR A 271 4.09 7.52 -12.31
CA THR A 271 4.50 8.21 -13.53
C THR A 271 4.05 9.66 -13.58
N ASN A 272 2.92 9.99 -12.95
CA ASN A 272 2.45 11.37 -12.84
C ASN A 272 3.35 12.24 -11.97
N THR A 273 4.03 11.66 -10.98
CA THR A 273 4.90 12.40 -10.05
C THR A 273 6.40 12.35 -10.45
N ARG A 274 6.80 11.45 -11.36
CA ARG A 274 8.22 11.29 -11.75
C ARG A 274 8.41 10.98 -13.23
N LYS A 275 9.12 11.86 -13.92
CA LYS A 275 9.41 11.74 -15.38
C LYS A 275 10.14 10.46 -15.79
N GLY A 276 10.98 9.90 -14.92
CA GLY A 276 11.76 8.69 -15.22
C GLY A 276 11.11 7.37 -14.79
N LYS A 277 9.84 7.42 -14.34
CA LYS A 277 9.12 6.21 -13.92
C LYS A 277 8.27 5.63 -15.04
N THR A 278 8.05 4.31 -14.96
CA THR A 278 7.25 3.56 -15.93
C THR A 278 6.03 2.88 -15.29
N ASP A 279 5.89 2.99 -14.00
CA ASP A 279 4.82 2.41 -13.19
C ASP A 279 3.76 3.47 -12.82
N MET A 280 2.50 3.42 -13.30
CA MET A 280 1.89 2.39 -14.13
C MET A 280 1.82 2.85 -15.60
N PHE A 281 1.55 1.91 -16.51
CA PHE A 281 1.39 2.18 -17.93
C PHE A 281 -0.09 2.14 -18.37
N PRO A 282 -0.47 2.83 -19.49
CA PRO A 282 -1.85 2.99 -19.94
C PRO A 282 -2.39 1.78 -20.71
N GLN A 283 -2.58 0.64 -20.04
CA GLN A 283 -3.33 -0.48 -20.62
C GLN A 283 -4.80 -0.09 -20.78
N GLN A 284 -5.43 -0.46 -21.91
CA GLN A 284 -6.79 -0.01 -22.23
C GLN A 284 -7.80 -0.40 -21.16
N GLU A 285 -7.79 -1.65 -20.70
CA GLU A 285 -8.72 -2.16 -19.69
C GLU A 285 -8.53 -1.44 -18.34
N LEU A 286 -7.30 -1.07 -17.99
CA LEU A 286 -7.03 -0.25 -16.80
C LEU A 286 -7.62 1.16 -16.97
N MET A 287 -7.44 1.79 -18.13
CA MET A 287 -8.01 3.13 -18.40
C MET A 287 -9.54 3.10 -18.37
N ASP A 288 -10.17 2.09 -18.98
CA ASP A 288 -11.62 1.93 -18.98
C ASP A 288 -12.17 1.76 -17.56
N MET A 289 -11.48 0.95 -16.73
CA MET A 289 -11.82 0.79 -15.32
C MET A 289 -11.71 2.12 -14.56
N LEU A 290 -10.61 2.86 -14.72
CA LEU A 290 -10.38 4.13 -14.04
C LEU A 290 -11.42 5.21 -14.44
N VAL A 291 -11.83 5.25 -15.70
CA VAL A 291 -12.87 6.18 -16.19
C VAL A 291 -14.25 5.82 -15.66
N SER A 292 -14.48 4.55 -15.31
CA SER A 292 -15.76 4.04 -14.79
C SER A 292 -15.97 4.23 -13.28
N LEU A 293 -14.97 4.70 -12.54
CA LEU A 293 -15.06 5.00 -11.10
C LEU A 293 -16.09 6.16 -10.82
#